data_fd7e6c831eba745ccec53b5a6664ba66
#
_entry.id   fd7e6c831eba745ccec53b5a6664ba66
#
_cell.length_a   1.000
_cell.length_b   1.000
_cell.length_c   1.000
_cell.angle_alpha   90.00
_cell.angle_beta   90.00
_cell.angle_gamma   90.00
#
_symmetry.space_group_name_H-M   'P 1'
#
loop_
_entity.id
_entity.type
_entity.pdbx_description
1 polymer ?
#
loop_
_entity_poly.entity_id
_entity_poly.type
_entity_poly.pdbx_seq_one_letter_code
_entity_poly.pdbx_strand_id
1 'polypeptide(L)' 'MYDVLFLDRRHEQKVLASGVDHDDACAVARTESERRGIGRMFLAGSELGPVGEVIVIVDSRQRAA' A
#
# COMPACT_ATOMS: atom_id res chain seq x y z
N MET A 1 -8.32 11.33 -0.58
CA MET A 1 -7.06 11.08 0.12
C MET A 1 -6.78 9.59 0.13
N TYR A 2 -5.51 9.23 0.28
CA TYR A 2 -5.09 7.84 0.17
C TYR A 2 -4.21 7.44 1.35
N ASP A 3 -4.23 6.16 1.66
CA ASP A 3 -3.32 5.56 2.62
C ASP A 3 -2.42 4.57 1.89
N VAL A 4 -1.18 4.46 2.33
CA VAL A 4 -0.24 3.48 1.79
C VAL A 4 0.01 2.43 2.86
N LEU A 5 -0.25 1.19 2.52
CA LEU A 5 -0.16 0.08 3.46
C LEU A 5 0.87 -0.95 2.97
N PHE A 6 1.63 -1.46 3.91
CA PHE A 6 2.51 -2.58 3.65
C PHE A 6 1.85 -3.84 4.24
N LEU A 7 1.71 -4.84 3.40
CA LEU A 7 1.18 -6.15 3.80
C LEU A 7 2.34 -7.16 3.77
N ASP A 8 2.61 -7.76 4.88
CA ASP A 8 3.67 -8.76 4.95
C ASP A 8 3.14 -10.14 4.53
N ARG A 9 3.98 -11.15 4.61
CA ARG A 9 3.61 -12.51 4.21
C ARG A 9 2.48 -13.12 5.03
N ARG A 10 2.24 -12.57 6.21
CA ARG A 10 1.14 -12.99 7.09
C ARG A 10 -0.10 -12.14 6.87
N HIS A 11 -0.06 -11.21 5.91
CA HIS A 11 -1.11 -10.25 5.61
C HIS A 11 -1.37 -9.28 6.76
N GLU A 12 -0.41 -9.07 7.62
CA GLU A 12 -0.48 -8.02 8.61
C GLU A 12 -0.23 -6.67 7.95
N GLN A 13 -1.01 -5.70 8.34
CA GLN A 13 -0.94 -4.36 7.76
C GLN A 13 -0.07 -3.44 8.59
N LYS A 14 0.78 -2.68 7.89
CA LYS A 14 1.51 -1.59 8.51
C LYS A 14 1.25 -0.33 7.69
N VAL A 15 0.81 0.73 8.35
CA VAL A 15 0.54 2.00 7.68
C VAL A 15 1.86 2.72 7.41
N LEU A 16 2.13 2.99 6.14
CA LEU A 16 3.34 3.73 5.73
C LEU A 16 3.05 5.21 5.58
N ALA A 17 1.85 5.55 5.14
CA ALA A 17 1.40 6.93 5.02
C ALA A 17 -0.13 6.95 5.10
N SER A 18 -0.70 8.04 5.57
CA SER A 18 -2.15 8.15 5.75
C SER A 18 -2.62 9.55 5.39
N GLY A 19 -3.75 9.64 4.70
CA GLY A 19 -4.37 10.92 4.38
C GLY A 19 -3.55 11.78 3.42
N VAL A 20 -2.85 11.17 2.48
CA VAL A 20 -2.02 11.88 1.49
C VAL A 20 -2.73 11.89 0.15
N ASP A 21 -2.33 12.80 -0.75
CA ASP A 21 -2.89 12.82 -2.09
C ASP A 21 -2.31 11.67 -2.94
N HIS A 22 -2.84 11.53 -4.14
CA HIS A 22 -2.46 10.41 -5.01
C HIS A 22 -0.97 10.44 -5.37
N ASP A 23 -0.45 11.61 -5.69
CA ASP A 23 0.96 11.73 -6.08
C ASP A 23 1.89 11.39 -4.92
N ASP A 24 1.58 11.86 -3.73
CA ASP A 24 2.35 11.56 -2.53
C ASP A 24 2.24 10.06 -2.19
N ALA A 25 1.05 9.49 -2.33
CA ALA A 25 0.86 8.05 -2.10
C ALA A 25 1.73 7.22 -3.04
N CYS A 26 1.75 7.59 -4.32
CA CYS A 26 2.59 6.90 -5.29
C CYS A 26 4.08 7.05 -4.97
N ALA A 27 4.50 8.24 -4.55
CA ALA A 27 5.90 8.48 -4.19
C ALA A 27 6.31 7.65 -2.98
N VAL A 28 5.48 7.61 -1.94
CA VAL A 28 5.74 6.80 -0.75
C VAL A 28 5.79 5.32 -1.12
N ALA A 29 4.83 4.85 -1.90
CA ALA A 29 4.78 3.45 -2.30
C ALA A 29 6.03 3.06 -3.09
N ARG A 30 6.46 3.90 -4.01
CA ARG A 30 7.66 3.64 -4.81
C ARG A 30 8.90 3.58 -3.93
N THR A 31 9.08 4.58 -3.08
CA THR A 31 10.25 4.65 -2.19
C THR A 31 10.31 3.44 -1.27
N GLU A 32 9.19 3.08 -0.66
CA GLU A 32 9.15 1.94 0.24
C GLU A 32 9.34 0.61 -0.51
N SER A 33 8.78 0.53 -1.71
CA SER A 33 8.96 -0.65 -2.56
C SER A 33 10.42 -0.89 -2.89
N GLU A 34 11.12 0.16 -3.30
CA GLU A 34 12.55 0.09 -3.62
C GLU A 34 13.37 -0.25 -2.38
N ARG A 35 13.08 0.40 -1.27
CA ARG A 35 13.81 0.19 -0.03
C ARG A 35 13.67 -1.22 0.50
N ARG A 36 12.51 -1.84 0.32
CA ARG A 36 12.22 -3.19 0.81
C ARG A 36 12.47 -4.28 -0.22
N GLY A 37 12.83 -3.89 -1.45
CA GLY A 37 13.01 -4.86 -2.52
C GLY A 37 11.73 -5.51 -2.99
N ILE A 38 10.60 -4.81 -2.86
CA ILE A 38 9.28 -5.31 -3.27
C ILE A 38 8.98 -4.78 -4.66
N GLY A 39 8.71 -5.67 -5.60
CA GLY A 39 8.41 -5.25 -6.96
C GLY A 39 6.94 -5.05 -7.27
N ARG A 40 6.08 -4.96 -6.25
CA ARG A 40 4.63 -4.92 -6.47
C ARG A 40 3.96 -3.79 -5.70
N MET A 41 3.08 -3.07 -6.41
CA MET A 41 2.23 -2.04 -5.83
C MET A 41 0.84 -2.19 -6.44
N PHE A 42 -0.20 -2.05 -5.62
CA PHE A 42 -1.58 -2.20 -6.08
C PHE A 42 -2.44 -1.04 -5.61
N LEU A 43 -3.37 -0.62 -6.45
CA LEU A 43 -4.42 0.30 -6.04
C LEU A 43 -5.55 -0.47 -5.34
N ALA A 44 -6.32 0.23 -4.53
CA ALA A 44 -7.48 -0.34 -3.86
C ALA A 44 -8.43 -0.95 -4.89
N GLY A 45 -9.03 -2.07 -4.54
CA GLY A 45 -9.93 -2.78 -5.43
C GLY A 45 -9.28 -3.87 -6.24
N SER A 46 -7.97 -3.91 -6.29
CA SER A 46 -7.26 -5.03 -6.92
C SER A 46 -7.36 -6.26 -6.04
N GLU A 47 -7.62 -7.40 -6.64
CA GLU A 47 -7.60 -8.64 -5.88
C GLU A 47 -6.16 -9.00 -5.55
N LEU A 48 -5.91 -9.20 -4.25
CA LEU A 48 -4.61 -9.64 -3.78
C LEU A 48 -4.70 -11.12 -3.44
N GLY A 49 -4.11 -11.91 -4.27
CA GLY A 49 -3.94 -13.32 -3.95
C GLY A 49 -2.86 -13.52 -2.89
N PRO A 50 -2.53 -14.76 -2.55
CA PRO A 50 -1.46 -15.07 -1.60
C PRO A 50 -0.10 -14.78 -2.23
N VAL A 51 0.32 -13.51 -2.22
CA VAL A 51 1.54 -13.09 -2.92
C VAL A 51 2.55 -12.77 -1.86
N GLY A 52 3.09 -12.85 -1.09
CA GLY A 52 4.13 -12.43 -0.18
C GLY A 52 3.95 -10.97 0.19
N GLU A 53 5.03 -10.24 0.22
CA GLU A 53 5.02 -8.84 0.63
C GLU A 53 4.51 -7.96 -0.51
N VAL A 54 3.66 -6.99 -0.19
CA VAL A 54 3.08 -6.09 -1.18
C VAL A 54 2.76 -4.74 -0.54
N ILE A 55 2.83 -3.69 -1.34
CA ILE A 55 2.42 -2.35 -0.92
C ILE A 55 1.13 -2.01 -1.65
N VAL A 56 0.14 -1.56 -0.90
CA VAL A 56 -1.20 -1.26 -1.40
C VAL A 56 -1.51 0.20 -1.16
N ILE A 57 -2.05 0.86 -2.17
CA ILE A 57 -2.57 2.22 -2.05
C ILE A 57 -4.09 2.11 -2.02
N VAL A 58 -4.69 2.56 -0.93
CA VAL A 58 -6.14 2.49 -0.75
C VAL A 58 -6.72 3.88 -0.53
N ASP A 59 -7.98 4.07 -0.94
CA ASP A 59 -8.69 5.29 -0.59
C ASP A 59 -8.94 5.28 0.91
N SER A 60 -8.62 6.38 1.57
CA SER A 60 -8.75 6.49 3.02
C SER A 60 -10.18 6.22 3.51
N ARG A 61 -11.18 6.57 2.68
CA ARG A 61 -12.58 6.31 3.00
C ARG A 61 -12.91 4.82 3.04
N GLN A 62 -12.30 4.05 2.16
CA GLN A 62 -12.54 2.61 2.11
C GLN A 62 -11.91 1.91 3.30
N ARG A 63 -10.81 2.45 3.80
CA ARG A 63 -10.12 1.85 4.94
C ARG A 63 -10.83 2.10 6.27
N ALA A 64 -11.58 3.17 6.35
CA ALA A 64 -12.24 3.60 7.59
C ALA A 64 -13.49 2.79 7.94
N ALA A 65 -13.86 1.84 7.15
CA ALA A 65 -15.05 1.03 7.39
C ALA A 65 -14.92 0.15 8.63
#